data_6bcc0e7854494daac2748a7ee1c7c71c
#
_entry.id   6bcc0e7854494daac2748a7ee1c7c71c
#
_cell.length_a   1.000
_cell.length_b   1.000
_cell.length_c   1.000
_cell.angle_alpha   90.00
_cell.angle_beta   90.00
_cell.angle_gamma   90.00
#
_symmetry.space_group_name_H-M   'P 1'
#
loop_
_entity.id
_entity.type
_entity.pdbx_description
1 polymer ?
#
loop_
_entity_poly.entity_id
_entity_poly.type
_entity_poly.pdbx_seq_one_letter_code
_entity_poly.pdbx_strand_id
1 'polypeptide(L)'
;NMKINAIVGNPPYQINDGSGASDDAANPIYQVFVKIAKQICPNYFSLIMPSKWMIGGKAVLKPFRKEMMKDKHLASVFDYEDSGFCFNGQHIDGGIMYFLWDKKHSGELIYFYKPTNGNRFLTKRLLTDGNSDIVIRDSRRQAIITKTSKYPSFSQIVSARKPFGISTDIFLSLIHI
;
A
#
# COMPACT_ATOMS: atom_id res chain seq x y z
N ASN A 1 28.76 -14.20 16.56
CA ASN A 1 27.75 -13.58 15.66
C ASN A 1 26.36 -13.83 16.25
N MET A 2 25.71 -12.80 16.74
CA MET A 2 24.33 -12.88 17.22
C MET A 2 23.39 -13.10 16.02
N LYS A 3 22.58 -14.16 16.06
CA LYS A 3 21.60 -14.45 15.04
C LYS A 3 20.24 -13.91 15.48
N ILE A 4 19.65 -13.02 14.72
CA ILE A 4 18.32 -12.47 14.99
C ILE A 4 17.28 -13.42 14.42
N ASN A 5 16.38 -13.93 15.27
CA ASN A 5 15.33 -14.86 14.86
C ASN A 5 14.05 -14.14 14.45
N ALA A 6 13.70 -13.04 15.14
CA ALA A 6 12.50 -12.28 14.86
C ALA A 6 12.75 -10.78 15.00
N ILE A 7 12.05 -10.00 14.17
CA ILE A 7 12.01 -8.53 14.23
C ILE A 7 10.53 -8.13 14.33
N VAL A 8 10.21 -7.32 15.35
CA VAL A 8 8.86 -6.74 15.51
C VAL A 8 9.02 -5.26 15.78
N GLY A 9 8.21 -4.44 15.15
CA GLY A 9 8.34 -3.01 15.37
C GLY A 9 7.26 -2.14 14.73
N ASN A 10 7.26 -0.90 15.19
CA ASN A 10 6.52 0.21 14.59
C ASN A 10 7.56 1.24 14.13
N PRO A 11 8.03 1.16 12.88
CA PRO A 11 9.03 2.09 12.38
C PRO A 11 8.43 3.48 12.20
N PRO A 12 9.26 4.55 12.19
CA PRO A 12 8.78 5.87 11.79
C PRO A 12 8.21 5.83 10.37
N TYR A 13 7.06 6.50 10.16
CA TYR A 13 6.32 6.42 8.90
C TYR A 13 6.85 7.39 7.85
N GLN A 14 7.30 8.54 8.29
CA GLN A 14 7.75 9.61 7.42
C GLN A 14 8.86 10.43 8.09
N ILE A 15 9.60 11.13 7.27
CA ILE A 15 10.59 12.11 7.70
C ILE A 15 10.28 13.45 7.05
N ASN A 16 10.31 14.52 7.85
CA ASN A 16 10.22 15.87 7.34
C ASN A 16 11.59 16.27 6.79
N ASP A 17 11.60 16.85 5.61
CA ASP A 17 12.83 17.32 4.95
C ASP A 17 13.37 18.64 5.53
N GLY A 18 12.73 19.16 6.59
CA GLY A 18 13.13 20.42 7.25
C GLY A 18 12.73 21.68 6.50
N SER A 19 12.01 21.57 5.38
CA SER A 19 11.63 22.73 4.54
C SER A 19 10.50 23.59 5.13
N GLY A 20 9.93 23.19 6.28
CA GLY A 20 8.79 23.90 6.91
C GLY A 20 7.49 23.88 6.07
N ALA A 21 7.51 23.15 4.98
CA ALA A 21 6.33 22.94 4.16
C ALA A 21 5.33 22.00 4.86
N SER A 22 4.07 22.06 4.46
CA SER A 22 2.96 21.25 4.99
C SER A 22 3.31 19.75 5.10
N ASP A 23 2.57 19.01 5.93
CA ASP A 23 2.71 17.55 6.11
C ASP A 23 2.73 16.75 4.79
N ASP A 24 2.22 17.33 3.70
CA ASP A 24 2.29 16.77 2.35
C ASP A 24 3.74 16.67 1.79
N ALA A 25 4.69 17.44 2.36
CA ALA A 25 6.11 17.38 1.96
C ALA A 25 6.86 16.20 2.57
N ALA A 26 6.38 15.65 3.69
CA ALA A 26 7.05 14.56 4.39
C ALA A 26 7.22 13.30 3.53
N ASN A 27 8.42 12.75 3.50
CA ASN A 27 8.74 11.56 2.71
C ASN A 27 8.55 10.28 3.52
N PRO A 28 7.85 9.27 2.97
CA PRO A 28 7.72 7.99 3.65
C PRO A 28 9.09 7.32 3.78
N ILE A 29 9.37 6.72 4.95
CA ILE A 29 10.63 5.99 5.20
C ILE A 29 10.41 4.56 5.71
N TYR A 30 9.19 4.16 6.06
CA TYR A 30 8.89 2.81 6.57
C TYR A 30 9.33 1.69 5.61
N GLN A 31 9.32 1.92 4.29
CA GLN A 31 9.79 0.95 3.30
C GLN A 31 11.29 0.66 3.44
N VAL A 32 12.08 1.59 3.97
CA VAL A 32 13.51 1.38 4.25
C VAL A 32 13.68 0.36 5.37
N PHE A 33 12.85 0.45 6.42
CA PHE A 33 12.88 -0.51 7.53
C PHE A 33 12.49 -1.92 7.09
N VAL A 34 11.53 -2.07 6.17
CA VAL A 34 11.21 -3.37 5.56
C VAL A 34 12.41 -3.95 4.81
N LYS A 35 13.12 -3.13 4.03
CA LYS A 35 14.34 -3.55 3.33
C LYS A 35 15.44 -3.97 4.29
N ILE A 36 15.67 -3.21 5.35
CA ILE A 36 16.65 -3.54 6.38
C ILE A 36 16.29 -4.87 7.06
N ALA A 37 15.01 -5.07 7.43
CA ALA A 37 14.55 -6.31 8.03
C ALA A 37 14.81 -7.51 7.11
N LYS A 38 14.53 -7.39 5.81
CA LYS A 38 14.83 -8.43 4.82
C LYS A 38 16.34 -8.70 4.68
N GLN A 39 17.18 -7.66 4.73
CA GLN A 39 18.64 -7.81 4.68
C GLN A 39 19.22 -8.53 5.90
N ILE A 40 18.69 -8.25 7.10
CA ILE A 40 19.02 -8.98 8.32
C ILE A 40 18.62 -10.46 8.19
N CYS A 41 17.62 -10.72 7.39
CA CYS A 41 17.12 -12.06 7.07
C CYS A 41 16.79 -12.91 8.32
N PRO A 42 15.92 -12.42 9.22
CA PRO A 42 15.44 -13.20 10.37
C PRO A 42 14.58 -14.37 9.88
N ASN A 43 14.15 -15.23 10.81
CA ASN A 43 13.15 -16.23 10.47
C ASN A 43 11.77 -15.59 10.28
N TYR A 44 11.46 -14.58 11.09
CA TYR A 44 10.18 -13.86 11.07
C TYR A 44 10.39 -12.36 11.21
N PHE A 45 9.58 -11.58 10.55
CA PHE A 45 9.42 -10.18 10.95
C PHE A 45 7.99 -9.68 10.75
N SER A 46 7.60 -8.74 11.61
CA SER A 46 6.29 -8.11 11.62
C SER A 46 6.46 -6.62 11.88
N LEU A 47 6.01 -5.80 10.95
CA LEU A 47 6.05 -4.35 11.08
C LEU A 47 4.65 -3.79 10.88
N ILE A 48 4.30 -2.76 11.69
CA ILE A 48 3.10 -1.98 11.49
C ILE A 48 3.45 -0.72 10.69
N MET A 49 2.70 -0.41 9.64
CA MET A 49 2.98 0.71 8.75
C MET A 49 1.73 1.18 8.00
N PRO A 50 1.73 2.41 7.44
CA PRO A 50 0.62 2.91 6.64
C PRO A 50 0.30 2.01 5.45
N SER A 51 -1.00 1.82 5.16
CA SER A 51 -1.47 1.00 4.03
C SER A 51 -1.44 1.72 2.68
N LYS A 52 -1.20 3.03 2.67
CA LYS A 52 -1.26 3.87 1.46
C LYS A 52 -0.40 3.36 0.31
N TRP A 53 0.73 2.71 0.60
CA TRP A 53 1.59 2.12 -0.43
C TRP A 53 0.88 1.10 -1.32
N MET A 54 -0.16 0.44 -0.82
CA MET A 54 -0.91 -0.58 -1.56
C MET A 54 -1.64 0.00 -2.77
N ILE A 55 -2.18 1.21 -2.65
CA ILE A 55 -3.06 1.83 -3.66
C ILE A 55 -2.43 3.04 -4.35
N GLY A 56 -1.38 3.65 -3.77
CA GLY A 56 -0.80 4.87 -4.31
C GLY A 56 0.40 5.35 -3.52
N GLY A 57 0.39 6.63 -3.20
CA GLY A 57 1.44 7.33 -2.45
C GLY A 57 2.52 7.94 -3.34
N LYS A 58 3.56 8.50 -2.70
CA LYS A 58 4.68 9.14 -3.40
C LYS A 58 5.41 8.17 -4.33
N ALA A 59 6.09 8.69 -5.34
CA ALA A 59 6.78 7.91 -6.37
C ALA A 59 7.75 6.85 -5.78
N VAL A 60 8.37 7.15 -4.62
CA VAL A 60 9.28 6.25 -3.91
C VAL A 60 8.60 4.95 -3.45
N LEU A 61 7.29 4.94 -3.28
CA LEU A 61 6.53 3.75 -2.89
C LEU A 61 6.18 2.82 -4.06
N LYS A 62 6.29 3.27 -5.30
CA LYS A 62 5.97 2.44 -6.48
C LYS A 62 6.89 1.21 -6.61
N PRO A 63 8.22 1.31 -6.53
CA PRO A 63 9.10 0.14 -6.54
C PRO A 63 8.89 -0.75 -5.30
N PHE A 64 8.70 -0.17 -4.13
CA PHE A 64 8.38 -0.91 -2.91
C PHE A 64 7.10 -1.74 -3.05
N ARG A 65 6.03 -1.15 -3.58
CA ARG A 65 4.77 -1.86 -3.86
C ARG A 65 4.98 -3.05 -4.78
N LYS A 66 5.71 -2.85 -5.89
CA LYS A 66 6.01 -3.94 -6.84
C LYS A 66 6.78 -5.09 -6.19
N GLU A 67 7.71 -4.77 -5.29
CA GLU A 67 8.47 -5.76 -4.54
C GLU A 67 7.56 -6.54 -3.59
N MET A 68 6.78 -5.84 -2.75
CA MET A 68 5.88 -6.45 -1.76
C MET A 68 4.78 -7.31 -2.40
N MET A 69 4.26 -6.89 -3.55
CA MET A 69 3.23 -7.66 -4.28
C MET A 69 3.75 -9.00 -4.81
N LYS A 70 5.05 -9.09 -5.07
CA LYS A 70 5.71 -10.32 -5.57
C LYS A 70 6.30 -11.18 -4.46
N ASP A 71 6.32 -10.67 -3.22
CA ASP A 71 6.94 -11.35 -2.10
C ASP A 71 6.07 -12.50 -1.59
N LYS A 72 6.51 -13.72 -1.85
CA LYS A 72 5.82 -14.95 -1.47
C LYS A 72 6.00 -15.33 0.00
N HIS A 73 6.89 -14.65 0.71
CA HIS A 73 7.15 -14.89 2.14
C HIS A 73 6.18 -14.15 3.06
N LEU A 74 5.28 -13.33 2.52
CA LEU A 74 4.20 -12.74 3.30
C LEU A 74 3.20 -13.84 3.69
N ALA A 75 3.17 -14.21 4.97
CA ALA A 75 2.28 -15.23 5.50
C ALA A 75 0.90 -14.67 5.87
N SER A 76 0.85 -13.45 6.39
CA SER A 76 -0.40 -12.76 6.68
C SER A 76 -0.28 -11.25 6.56
N VAL A 77 -1.40 -10.60 6.25
CA VAL A 77 -1.59 -9.15 6.22
C VAL A 77 -2.88 -8.81 6.93
N PHE A 78 -2.81 -7.88 7.86
CA PHE A 78 -3.95 -7.31 8.58
C PHE A 78 -4.05 -5.83 8.20
N ASP A 79 -5.06 -5.51 7.43
CA ASP A 79 -5.24 -4.21 6.80
C ASP A 79 -6.51 -3.52 7.30
N TYR A 80 -6.33 -2.36 7.91
CA TYR A 80 -7.39 -1.51 8.47
C TYR A 80 -7.48 -0.22 7.66
N GLU A 81 -8.62 0.00 7.05
CA GLU A 81 -8.87 1.21 6.25
C GLU A 81 -8.88 2.47 7.12
N ASP A 82 -9.38 2.33 8.35
CA ASP A 82 -9.34 3.36 9.39
C ASP A 82 -8.27 3.02 10.43
N SER A 83 -7.29 3.89 10.57
CA SER A 83 -6.22 3.75 11.57
C SER A 83 -6.71 3.84 13.01
N GLY A 84 -7.88 4.43 13.26
CA GLY A 84 -8.52 4.52 14.58
C GLY A 84 -8.79 3.15 15.22
N PHE A 85 -8.88 2.08 14.42
CA PHE A 85 -8.97 0.71 14.96
C PHE A 85 -7.69 0.23 15.65
N CYS A 86 -6.54 0.80 15.33
CA CYS A 86 -5.24 0.44 15.90
C CYS A 86 -4.68 1.54 16.81
N PHE A 87 -4.93 2.80 16.47
CA PHE A 87 -4.38 3.97 17.16
C PHE A 87 -5.49 4.96 17.48
N ASN A 88 -5.89 4.99 18.75
CA ASN A 88 -6.96 5.88 19.21
C ASN A 88 -6.58 7.36 18.94
N GLY A 89 -7.47 8.08 18.26
CA GLY A 89 -7.30 9.50 17.98
C GLY A 89 -6.27 9.86 16.90
N GLN A 90 -5.66 8.86 16.23
CA GLN A 90 -4.68 9.09 15.17
C GLN A 90 -5.28 8.78 13.81
N HIS A 91 -5.36 9.79 12.96
CA HIS A 91 -5.75 9.59 11.56
C HIS A 91 -4.51 9.43 10.68
N ILE A 92 -4.40 8.27 10.00
CA ILE A 92 -3.33 7.96 9.04
C ILE A 92 -3.98 7.77 7.67
N ASP A 93 -3.63 8.65 6.74
CA ASP A 93 -4.19 8.62 5.40
C ASP A 93 -3.92 7.28 4.69
N GLY A 94 -4.99 6.68 4.16
CA GLY A 94 -4.97 5.35 3.55
C GLY A 94 -5.07 4.19 4.54
N GLY A 95 -5.10 4.46 5.87
CA GLY A 95 -5.20 3.44 6.91
C GLY A 95 -3.87 2.85 7.34
N ILE A 96 -3.95 1.79 8.12
CA ILE A 96 -2.81 1.14 8.75
C ILE A 96 -2.84 -0.36 8.48
N MET A 97 -1.68 -0.97 8.37
CA MET A 97 -1.54 -2.42 8.26
C MET A 97 -0.38 -2.94 9.11
N TYR A 98 -0.47 -4.21 9.49
CA TYR A 98 0.67 -4.99 9.91
C TYR A 98 0.66 -6.33 9.19
N PHE A 99 1.83 -6.96 9.13
CA PHE A 99 1.99 -8.21 8.39
C PHE A 99 2.97 -9.13 9.09
N LEU A 100 2.86 -10.41 8.81
CA LEU A 100 3.88 -11.40 9.15
C LEU A 100 4.60 -11.82 7.87
N TRP A 101 5.91 -11.62 7.88
CA TRP A 101 6.82 -12.20 6.91
C TRP A 101 7.51 -13.42 7.57
N ASP A 102 7.42 -14.55 6.91
CA ASP A 102 8.02 -15.82 7.36
C ASP A 102 8.94 -16.33 6.25
N LYS A 103 10.22 -16.48 6.58
CA LYS A 103 11.25 -16.95 5.66
C LYS A 103 10.94 -18.28 4.99
N LYS A 104 10.17 -19.14 5.66
CA LYS A 104 9.79 -20.46 5.15
C LYS A 104 8.46 -20.46 4.42
N HIS A 105 7.67 -19.40 4.55
CA HIS A 105 6.39 -19.29 3.85
C HIS A 105 6.61 -19.14 2.34
N SER A 106 5.74 -19.73 1.54
CA SER A 106 5.71 -19.56 0.09
C SER A 106 4.31 -19.73 -0.44
N GLY A 107 3.77 -18.71 -1.07
CA GLY A 107 2.48 -18.79 -1.74
C GLY A 107 1.45 -17.78 -1.26
N GLU A 108 0.21 -18.24 -1.12
CA GLU A 108 -0.91 -17.40 -0.70
C GLU A 108 -0.81 -17.03 0.78
N LEU A 109 -1.14 -15.79 1.07
CA LEU A 109 -1.18 -15.26 2.44
C LEU A 109 -2.61 -15.22 2.98
N ILE A 110 -2.73 -15.15 4.29
CA ILE A 110 -4.00 -14.81 4.97
C ILE A 110 -4.14 -13.30 4.93
N TYR A 111 -5.14 -12.80 4.21
CA TYR A 111 -5.43 -11.38 4.12
C TYR A 111 -6.69 -11.03 4.90
N PHE A 112 -6.49 -10.28 5.97
CA PHE A 112 -7.57 -9.67 6.76
C PHE A 112 -7.76 -8.22 6.31
N TYR A 113 -8.99 -7.86 5.99
CA TYR A 113 -9.37 -6.48 5.65
C TYR A 113 -10.54 -5.99 6.51
N LYS A 114 -10.35 -4.86 7.14
CA LYS A 114 -11.38 -4.15 7.89
C LYS A 114 -11.64 -2.80 7.22
N PRO A 115 -12.74 -2.66 6.46
CA PRO A 115 -13.14 -1.36 5.91
C PRO A 115 -13.61 -0.42 7.03
N THR A 116 -13.61 0.88 6.78
CA THR A 116 -14.13 1.90 7.70
C THR A 116 -15.58 1.59 8.07
N ASN A 117 -16.40 1.25 7.07
CA ASN A 117 -17.78 0.85 7.24
C ASN A 117 -18.00 -0.60 6.79
N GLY A 118 -18.77 -1.34 7.58
CA GLY A 118 -19.12 -2.73 7.27
C GLY A 118 -18.27 -3.78 7.97
N ASN A 119 -18.47 -5.03 7.57
CA ASN A 119 -17.85 -6.18 8.21
C ASN A 119 -16.41 -6.40 7.74
N ARG A 120 -15.61 -6.98 8.63
CA ARG A 120 -14.27 -7.48 8.32
C ARG A 120 -14.32 -8.71 7.42
N PHE A 121 -13.30 -8.90 6.61
CA PHE A 121 -13.16 -10.03 5.71
C PHE A 121 -11.80 -10.73 5.94
N LEU A 122 -11.83 -12.04 5.89
CA LEU A 122 -10.63 -12.87 5.91
C LEU A 122 -10.63 -13.71 4.64
N THR A 123 -9.55 -13.64 3.88
CA THR A 123 -9.38 -14.41 2.64
C THR A 123 -7.98 -14.97 2.55
N LYS A 124 -7.84 -16.11 1.86
CA LYS A 124 -6.54 -16.63 1.48
C LYS A 124 -6.30 -16.28 0.02
N ARG A 125 -5.21 -15.55 -0.27
CA ARG A 125 -4.94 -15.06 -1.62
C ARG A 125 -3.48 -14.61 -1.79
N LEU A 126 -3.09 -14.34 -3.01
CA LEU A 126 -1.92 -13.52 -3.33
C LEU A 126 -2.26 -12.03 -3.18
N LEU A 127 -1.26 -11.17 -2.93
CA LEU A 127 -1.47 -9.72 -2.92
C LEU A 127 -1.86 -9.16 -4.29
N THR A 128 -1.44 -9.83 -5.35
CA THR A 128 -1.74 -9.46 -6.74
C THR A 128 -2.22 -10.66 -7.53
N ASP A 129 -3.07 -10.41 -8.51
CA ASP A 129 -3.45 -11.37 -9.55
C ASP A 129 -2.59 -11.22 -10.83
N GLY A 130 -1.59 -10.32 -10.80
CA GLY A 130 -0.73 -10.03 -11.93
C GLY A 130 -1.28 -8.99 -12.93
N ASN A 131 -2.55 -8.60 -12.80
CA ASN A 131 -3.23 -7.70 -13.74
C ASN A 131 -3.30 -6.25 -13.25
N SER A 132 -2.88 -5.98 -12.02
CA SER A 132 -2.97 -4.67 -11.41
C SER A 132 -1.63 -4.20 -10.86
N ASP A 133 -1.33 -2.92 -11.02
CA ASP A 133 -0.18 -2.24 -10.41
C ASP A 133 -0.43 -1.84 -8.93
N ILE A 134 -1.63 -2.08 -8.43
CA ILE A 134 -2.05 -1.79 -7.05
C ILE A 134 -2.62 -3.04 -6.39
N VAL A 135 -2.62 -3.05 -5.06
CA VAL A 135 -3.27 -4.10 -4.27
C VAL A 135 -4.76 -3.79 -4.16
N ILE A 136 -5.60 -4.71 -4.63
CA ILE A 136 -7.05 -4.62 -4.41
C ILE A 136 -7.32 -5.04 -2.97
N ARG A 137 -7.55 -4.06 -2.08
CA ARG A 137 -7.71 -4.30 -0.63
C ARG A 137 -8.97 -5.12 -0.31
N ASP A 138 -10.11 -4.75 -0.89
CA ASP A 138 -11.35 -5.50 -0.74
C ASP A 138 -11.40 -6.69 -1.71
N SER A 139 -11.24 -7.89 -1.17
CA SER A 139 -11.21 -9.13 -1.96
C SER A 139 -12.48 -9.39 -2.76
N ARG A 140 -13.63 -8.82 -2.38
CA ARG A 140 -14.88 -8.91 -3.14
C ARG A 140 -14.79 -8.18 -4.47
N ARG A 141 -14.06 -7.05 -4.50
CA ARG A 141 -13.81 -6.27 -5.71
C ARG A 141 -12.84 -6.96 -6.65
N GLN A 142 -11.96 -7.82 -6.14
CA GLN A 142 -11.04 -8.61 -6.95
C GLN A 142 -11.79 -9.46 -7.98
N ALA A 143 -12.87 -10.14 -7.58
CA ALA A 143 -13.67 -10.95 -8.47
C ALA A 143 -14.31 -10.14 -9.62
N ILE A 144 -14.69 -8.89 -9.34
CA ILE A 144 -15.22 -7.97 -10.36
C ILE A 144 -14.13 -7.60 -11.35
N ILE A 145 -12.96 -7.20 -10.87
CA ILE A 145 -11.83 -6.80 -11.70
C ILE A 145 -11.36 -7.96 -12.57
N THR A 146 -11.27 -9.18 -12.03
CA THR A 146 -10.93 -10.38 -12.82
C THR A 146 -11.93 -10.64 -13.95
N LYS A 147 -13.23 -10.41 -13.71
CA LYS A 147 -14.25 -10.54 -14.74
C LYS A 147 -14.13 -9.46 -15.82
N THR A 148 -13.83 -8.22 -15.44
CA THR A 148 -13.75 -7.08 -16.35
C THR A 148 -12.42 -7.03 -17.11
N SER A 149 -11.34 -7.59 -16.60
CA SER A 149 -10.02 -7.63 -17.25
C SER A 149 -9.98 -8.43 -18.55
N LYS A 150 -11.03 -9.21 -18.83
CA LYS A 150 -11.21 -9.91 -20.11
C LYS A 150 -11.58 -8.97 -21.27
N TYR A 151 -12.03 -7.76 -20.99
CA TYR A 151 -12.42 -6.77 -21.97
C TYR A 151 -11.29 -5.75 -22.19
N PRO A 152 -11.21 -5.14 -23.40
CA PRO A 152 -10.24 -4.09 -23.66
C PRO A 152 -10.36 -2.96 -22.64
N SER A 153 -9.21 -2.48 -22.18
CA SER A 153 -9.17 -1.37 -21.21
C SER A 153 -9.65 -0.08 -21.88
N PHE A 154 -10.48 0.68 -21.19
CA PHE A 154 -10.83 2.04 -21.57
C PHE A 154 -9.63 2.98 -21.68
N SER A 155 -8.49 2.64 -21.08
CA SER A 155 -7.25 3.42 -21.18
C SER A 155 -6.75 3.60 -22.62
N GLN A 156 -7.23 2.77 -23.57
CA GLN A 156 -6.92 2.92 -24.99
C GLN A 156 -7.68 4.08 -25.67
N ILE A 157 -8.80 4.51 -25.09
CA ILE A 157 -9.68 5.55 -25.65
C ILE A 157 -9.85 6.75 -24.70
N VAL A 158 -9.34 6.65 -23.48
CA VAL A 158 -9.40 7.72 -22.47
C VAL A 158 -7.99 8.24 -22.20
N SER A 159 -7.75 9.52 -22.47
CA SER A 159 -6.51 10.17 -22.13
C SER A 159 -6.40 10.34 -20.60
N ALA A 160 -5.32 9.82 -20.01
CA ALA A 160 -5.00 10.09 -18.62
C ALA A 160 -4.36 11.47 -18.51
N ARG A 161 -4.85 12.33 -17.64
CA ARG A 161 -4.37 13.69 -17.33
C ARG A 161 -4.08 14.59 -18.56
N LYS A 162 -4.55 15.81 -18.51
CA LYS A 162 -4.35 16.85 -19.54
C LYS A 162 -4.82 16.37 -20.93
N PRO A 163 -6.10 15.95 -21.08
CA PRO A 163 -6.62 15.66 -22.40
C PRO A 163 -6.38 16.88 -23.29
N PHE A 164 -5.87 16.67 -24.50
CA PHE A 164 -5.49 17.70 -25.46
C PHE A 164 -4.36 18.65 -25.01
N GLY A 165 -3.54 18.27 -24.00
CA GLY A 165 -2.46 19.13 -23.48
C GLY A 165 -2.92 20.34 -22.66
N ILE A 166 -4.23 20.47 -22.40
CA ILE A 166 -4.82 21.58 -21.66
C ILE A 166 -4.65 21.35 -20.17
N SER A 167 -3.99 22.28 -19.48
CA SER A 167 -3.83 22.28 -18.02
C SER A 167 -5.11 22.81 -17.35
N THR A 168 -5.41 22.33 -16.14
CA THR A 168 -6.53 22.86 -15.31
C THR A 168 -6.40 24.35 -15.00
N ASP A 169 -5.20 24.90 -15.08
CA ASP A 169 -4.95 26.33 -14.83
C ASP A 169 -5.57 27.24 -15.90
N ILE A 170 -5.80 26.71 -17.12
CA ILE A 170 -6.49 27.44 -18.19
C ILE A 170 -7.96 27.69 -17.85
N PHE A 171 -8.61 26.75 -17.14
CA PHE A 171 -10.01 26.92 -16.74
C PHE A 171 -10.17 27.98 -15.64
N LEU A 172 -9.18 28.15 -14.77
CA LEU A 172 -9.20 29.17 -13.73
C LEU A 172 -9.04 30.58 -14.30
N SER A 173 -8.29 30.75 -15.40
CA SER A 173 -8.12 32.07 -16.07
C SER A 173 -9.35 32.50 -16.88
N LEU A 174 -10.21 31.57 -17.31
CA LEU A 174 -11.43 31.86 -18.04
C LEU A 174 -12.63 32.23 -17.15
N ILE A 175 -12.56 31.95 -15.84
CA ILE A 175 -13.61 32.30 -14.87
C ILE A 175 -13.45 33.72 -14.34
N HIS A 176 -12.33 34.39 -14.62
CA HIS A 176 -12.04 35.76 -14.20
C HIS A 176 -12.15 36.82 -15.31
N ILE A 177 -12.87 36.52 -16.40
CA ILE A 177 -13.22 37.51 -17.42
C ILE A 177 -14.65 37.99 -17.20
#